data_104e146ec1cc3c2a84fda447e0a36cca
#
_entry.id   104e146ec1cc3c2a84fda447e0a36cca
#
_cell.length_a   1.000
_cell.length_b   1.000
_cell.length_c   1.000
_cell.angle_alpha   90.00
_cell.angle_beta   90.00
_cell.angle_gamma   90.00
#
_symmetry.space_group_name_H-M   'P 1'
#
loop_
_entity.id
_entity.type
_entity.pdbx_description
1 polymer ?
#
loop_
_entity_poly.entity_id
_entity_poly.type
_entity_poly.pdbx_seq_one_letter_code
_entity_poly.pdbx_strand_id
1 'polypeptide(L)'
;VIKDFMIQGGCPLGNGTGNPGYWLPDEFHPDLKHDGPGILSMANSGEHTNGSQFFITHAATPWLDFTDIRAGNHSVFGKVVGGLDIVDAIAGVAVSGPNKPNADVVIESVRILRVGGKAEAFEATEASIDQMLRDIAASQMKEIQEALNIEPTHSGLIYEELKPGTGEFVKDSDTVTFHFVAELVSEVNEFGRVFADSVNPRPAPLKITVKEMAKMLPGAGEGLKLMKKGGHAMLY
;
A
#
# COMPACT_ATOMS: atom_id res chain seq x y z
N VAL A 1 22.15 7.63 -4.70
CA VAL A 1 23.21 6.95 -3.94
C VAL A 1 23.53 7.75 -2.70
N ILE A 2 23.50 7.11 -1.55
CA ILE A 2 23.89 7.74 -0.27
C ILE A 2 24.88 6.80 0.42
N LYS A 3 26.13 7.24 0.48
CA LYS A 3 27.21 6.47 1.12
C LYS A 3 26.87 6.19 2.59
N ASP A 4 27.24 5.01 3.07
CA ASP A 4 26.96 4.52 4.42
C ASP A 4 25.45 4.39 4.76
N PHE A 5 24.61 4.39 3.70
CA PHE A 5 23.20 4.17 3.82
C PHE A 5 22.71 3.13 2.76
N MET A 6 22.54 3.53 1.49
CA MET A 6 22.02 2.65 0.45
C MET A 6 22.34 3.13 -0.97
N ILE A 7 22.22 2.24 -1.93
CA ILE A 7 22.13 2.57 -3.36
C ILE A 7 20.71 2.25 -3.83
N GLN A 8 20.08 3.15 -4.59
CA GLN A 8 18.70 3.01 -5.07
C GLN A 8 18.66 2.99 -6.59
N GLY A 9 17.85 2.10 -7.14
CA GLY A 9 17.63 1.95 -8.57
C GLY A 9 16.17 1.66 -8.90
N GLY A 10 15.90 1.33 -10.18
CA GLY A 10 14.57 0.92 -10.64
C GLY A 10 13.60 2.06 -10.97
N CYS A 11 14.01 3.34 -10.84
CA CYS A 11 13.17 4.46 -11.22
C CYS A 11 13.03 4.56 -12.74
N PRO A 12 11.81 4.53 -13.32
CA PRO A 12 11.63 4.63 -14.79
C PRO A 12 12.13 5.94 -15.39
N LEU A 13 12.10 7.03 -14.62
CA LEU A 13 12.60 8.35 -15.04
C LEU A 13 14.08 8.60 -14.68
N GLY A 14 14.73 7.68 -13.95
CA GLY A 14 16.11 7.80 -13.52
C GLY A 14 16.41 8.97 -12.56
N ASN A 15 15.38 9.57 -11.95
CA ASN A 15 15.51 10.74 -11.06
C ASN A 15 14.92 10.52 -9.66
N GLY A 16 14.42 9.32 -9.36
CA GLY A 16 13.82 8.95 -8.08
C GLY A 16 12.32 9.26 -7.94
N THR A 17 11.71 9.98 -8.90
CA THR A 17 10.29 10.37 -8.82
C THR A 17 9.37 9.57 -9.75
N GLY A 18 9.94 8.69 -10.59
CA GLY A 18 9.18 7.90 -11.55
C GLY A 18 8.41 6.76 -10.90
N ASN A 19 7.22 6.49 -11.45
CA ASN A 19 6.36 5.38 -11.10
C ASN A 19 6.18 4.46 -12.32
N PRO A 20 6.16 3.14 -12.18
CA PRO A 20 5.99 2.20 -13.30
C PRO A 20 4.54 2.11 -13.83
N GLY A 21 3.59 2.82 -13.23
CA GLY A 21 2.17 2.79 -13.58
C GLY A 21 1.34 1.87 -12.68
N TYR A 22 1.95 1.29 -11.64
CA TYR A 22 1.28 0.44 -10.65
C TYR A 22 1.92 0.63 -9.27
N TRP A 23 1.19 0.24 -8.24
CA TRP A 23 1.67 0.09 -6.87
C TRP A 23 1.48 -1.34 -6.38
N LEU A 24 2.37 -1.80 -5.53
CA LEU A 24 2.28 -3.08 -4.84
C LEU A 24 2.12 -2.82 -3.35
N PRO A 25 1.33 -3.64 -2.64
CA PRO A 25 1.21 -3.55 -1.19
C PRO A 25 2.53 -3.84 -0.51
N ASP A 26 2.62 -3.44 0.75
CA ASP A 26 3.73 -3.83 1.61
C ASP A 26 3.63 -5.32 1.96
N GLU A 27 4.78 -5.99 1.94
CA GLU A 27 4.92 -7.38 2.35
C GLU A 27 5.99 -7.44 3.44
N PHE A 28 5.56 -7.38 4.68
CA PHE A 28 6.47 -7.41 5.82
C PHE A 28 6.57 -8.81 6.43
N HIS A 29 7.77 -9.15 6.89
CA HIS A 29 8.00 -10.37 7.67
C HIS A 29 8.91 -10.06 8.85
N PRO A 30 8.60 -10.54 10.07
CA PRO A 30 9.34 -10.19 11.28
C PRO A 30 10.83 -10.60 11.25
N ASP A 31 11.17 -11.63 10.49
CA ASP A 31 12.55 -12.12 10.35
C ASP A 31 13.33 -11.43 9.23
N LEU A 32 12.68 -10.62 8.38
CA LEU A 32 13.34 -9.88 7.30
C LEU A 32 13.67 -8.47 7.76
N LYS A 33 14.97 -8.25 8.01
CA LYS A 33 15.49 -7.02 8.64
C LYS A 33 16.56 -6.36 7.79
N HIS A 34 16.71 -5.04 7.97
CA HIS A 34 17.81 -4.26 7.39
C HIS A 34 19.04 -4.28 8.32
N ASP A 35 19.50 -5.48 8.69
CA ASP A 35 20.48 -5.76 9.73
C ASP A 35 21.95 -5.60 9.28
N GLY A 36 22.18 -5.30 8.01
CA GLY A 36 23.54 -5.17 7.48
C GLY A 36 23.60 -4.65 6.04
N PRO A 37 24.78 -4.62 5.45
CA PRO A 37 24.95 -4.29 4.04
C PRO A 37 24.41 -5.41 3.13
N GLY A 38 23.95 -5.03 1.94
CA GLY A 38 23.49 -5.96 0.91
C GLY A 38 22.03 -6.42 1.06
N ILE A 39 21.23 -5.83 1.94
CA ILE A 39 19.81 -6.13 2.03
C ILE A 39 19.08 -5.45 0.86
N LEU A 40 18.29 -6.21 0.13
CA LEU A 40 17.47 -5.75 -0.99
C LEU A 40 16.06 -5.49 -0.51
N SER A 41 15.58 -4.26 -0.67
CA SER A 41 14.30 -3.80 -0.14
C SER A 41 13.61 -2.82 -1.08
N MET A 42 12.28 -2.70 -0.97
CA MET A 42 11.49 -1.79 -1.80
C MET A 42 11.61 -0.35 -1.32
N ALA A 43 11.84 0.57 -2.26
CA ALA A 43 11.67 1.99 -2.01
C ALA A 43 10.20 2.36 -2.17
N ASN A 44 9.66 3.15 -1.22
CA ASN A 44 8.28 3.60 -1.25
C ASN A 44 8.15 5.08 -0.83
N SER A 45 6.96 5.64 -0.94
CA SER A 45 6.61 7.00 -0.52
C SER A 45 5.57 7.01 0.61
N GLY A 46 5.46 5.91 1.33
CA GLY A 46 4.50 5.64 2.38
C GLY A 46 3.93 4.23 2.26
N GLU A 47 2.94 3.89 3.08
CA GLU A 47 2.29 2.58 3.09
C GLU A 47 1.77 2.21 1.70
N HIS A 48 2.04 0.97 1.28
CA HIS A 48 1.50 0.37 0.06
C HIS A 48 1.80 1.13 -1.24
N THR A 49 2.92 1.87 -1.27
CA THR A 49 3.35 2.63 -2.46
C THR A 49 4.62 2.06 -3.08
N ASN A 50 4.82 0.74 -2.99
CA ASN A 50 5.94 0.07 -3.65
C ASN A 50 5.69 0.01 -5.16
N GLY A 51 6.63 0.52 -5.94
CA GLY A 51 6.59 0.46 -7.40
C GLY A 51 7.69 -0.44 -7.95
N SER A 52 8.47 0.09 -8.90
CA SER A 52 9.66 -0.59 -9.43
C SER A 52 10.96 -0.18 -8.75
N GLN A 53 10.92 0.82 -7.87
CA GLN A 53 12.13 1.29 -7.21
C GLN A 53 12.50 0.39 -6.04
N PHE A 54 13.78 0.06 -5.96
CA PHE A 54 14.37 -0.75 -4.90
C PHE A 54 15.67 -0.13 -4.41
N PHE A 55 16.12 -0.55 -3.25
CA PHE A 55 17.44 -0.17 -2.75
C PHE A 55 18.21 -1.38 -2.23
N ILE A 56 19.52 -1.26 -2.21
CA ILE A 56 20.44 -2.19 -1.58
C ILE A 56 21.16 -1.44 -0.48
N THR A 57 21.09 -1.94 0.75
CA THR A 57 21.75 -1.31 1.90
C THR A 57 23.27 -1.37 1.79
N HIS A 58 23.95 -0.29 2.17
CA HIS A 58 25.41 -0.19 2.30
C HIS A 58 25.86 -0.36 3.75
N ALA A 59 24.94 -0.21 4.71
CA ALA A 59 25.13 -0.40 6.15
C ALA A 59 23.84 -0.96 6.76
N ALA A 60 23.88 -1.35 8.04
CA ALA A 60 22.66 -1.67 8.77
C ALA A 60 21.76 -0.43 8.91
N THR A 61 20.47 -0.59 8.64
CA THR A 61 19.47 0.50 8.64
C THR A 61 18.20 0.06 9.39
N PRO A 62 18.29 -0.30 10.68
CA PRO A 62 17.17 -0.92 11.41
C PRO A 62 15.96 0.01 11.56
N TRP A 63 16.10 1.31 11.34
CA TRP A 63 14.99 2.27 11.32
C TRP A 63 14.06 2.13 10.10
N LEU A 64 14.45 1.30 9.11
CA LEU A 64 13.63 0.96 7.95
C LEU A 64 12.84 -0.34 8.16
N ASP A 65 13.08 -1.03 9.26
CA ASP A 65 12.39 -2.26 9.61
C ASP A 65 10.91 -2.00 9.89
N PHE A 66 10.09 -2.99 9.57
CA PHE A 66 8.70 -2.98 9.97
C PHE A 66 8.57 -2.85 11.49
N THR A 67 7.78 -1.87 11.90
CA THR A 67 7.33 -1.67 13.28
C THR A 67 5.84 -1.38 13.25
N ASP A 68 5.13 -1.63 14.35
CA ASP A 68 3.70 -1.32 14.47
C ASP A 68 3.41 0.18 14.43
N ILE A 69 4.44 1.01 14.39
CA ILE A 69 4.34 2.47 14.28
C ILE A 69 4.56 2.82 12.81
N ARG A 70 3.53 3.37 12.18
CA ARG A 70 3.39 3.70 10.76
C ARG A 70 4.35 4.76 10.24
N ALA A 71 5.65 4.53 10.23
CA ALA A 71 6.59 5.42 9.56
C ALA A 71 7.87 4.69 9.17
N GLY A 72 8.22 4.75 7.88
CA GLY A 72 9.51 4.31 7.38
C GLY A 72 9.68 2.81 7.18
N ASN A 73 8.56 2.07 7.10
CA ASN A 73 8.58 0.63 6.87
C ASN A 73 8.89 0.30 5.41
N HIS A 74 9.81 -0.62 5.16
CA HIS A 74 10.20 -1.06 3.82
C HIS A 74 10.19 -2.58 3.72
N SER A 75 9.67 -3.11 2.59
CA SER A 75 9.55 -4.54 2.36
C SER A 75 10.87 -5.13 1.90
N VAL A 76 11.52 -5.90 2.77
CA VAL A 76 12.72 -6.66 2.43
C VAL A 76 12.33 -7.91 1.64
N PHE A 77 12.90 -8.09 0.45
CA PHE A 77 12.60 -9.24 -0.42
C PHE A 77 13.83 -10.02 -0.89
N GLY A 78 15.02 -9.60 -0.48
CA GLY A 78 16.24 -10.30 -0.89
C GLY A 78 17.50 -9.85 -0.17
N LYS A 79 18.58 -10.52 -0.52
CA LYS A 79 19.94 -10.22 -0.04
C LYS A 79 20.97 -10.47 -1.11
N VAL A 80 21.95 -9.61 -1.21
CA VAL A 80 23.12 -9.78 -2.09
C VAL A 80 23.94 -10.97 -1.60
N VAL A 81 24.14 -11.95 -2.47
CA VAL A 81 24.93 -13.15 -2.19
C VAL A 81 26.32 -13.13 -2.85
N GLY A 82 26.58 -12.14 -3.70
CA GLY A 82 27.86 -11.91 -4.35
C GLY A 82 27.91 -10.52 -4.95
N GLY A 83 29.09 -9.88 -5.03
CA GLY A 83 29.26 -8.55 -5.60
C GLY A 83 29.00 -7.39 -4.62
N LEU A 84 29.18 -7.59 -3.31
CA LEU A 84 29.11 -6.49 -2.34
C LEU A 84 30.17 -5.40 -2.62
N ASP A 85 31.33 -5.77 -3.15
CA ASP A 85 32.36 -4.85 -3.62
C ASP A 85 31.87 -3.93 -4.73
N ILE A 86 30.94 -4.38 -5.57
CA ILE A 86 30.28 -3.57 -6.59
C ILE A 86 29.28 -2.59 -5.94
N VAL A 87 28.53 -3.03 -4.92
CA VAL A 87 27.66 -2.15 -4.13
C VAL A 87 28.50 -1.03 -3.50
N ASP A 88 29.65 -1.38 -2.90
CA ASP A 88 30.57 -0.41 -2.30
C ASP A 88 31.13 0.56 -3.36
N ALA A 89 31.51 0.05 -4.53
CA ALA A 89 31.99 0.89 -5.63
C ALA A 89 30.92 1.89 -6.11
N ILE A 90 29.67 1.45 -6.24
CA ILE A 90 28.55 2.32 -6.60
C ILE A 90 28.26 3.32 -5.48
N ALA A 91 28.32 2.89 -4.21
CA ALA A 91 28.11 3.77 -3.06
C ALA A 91 29.18 4.86 -2.93
N GLY A 92 30.38 4.63 -3.50
CA GLY A 92 31.50 5.54 -3.51
C GLY A 92 31.56 6.54 -4.68
N VAL A 93 30.64 6.47 -5.66
CA VAL A 93 30.68 7.39 -6.81
C VAL A 93 30.38 8.84 -6.41
N ALA A 94 30.93 9.78 -7.15
CA ALA A 94 30.64 11.20 -6.96
C ALA A 94 29.18 11.50 -7.31
N VAL A 95 28.49 12.22 -6.44
CA VAL A 95 27.08 12.57 -6.58
C VAL A 95 26.87 14.09 -6.59
N SER A 96 25.77 14.55 -7.17
CA SER A 96 25.32 15.95 -7.14
C SER A 96 23.81 16.04 -6.89
N GLY A 97 23.33 17.26 -6.60
CA GLY A 97 21.93 17.51 -6.30
C GLY A 97 21.39 16.58 -5.21
N PRO A 98 20.23 15.92 -5.41
CA PRO A 98 19.64 15.04 -4.42
C PRO A 98 20.26 13.62 -4.47
N ASN A 99 21.60 13.52 -4.32
CA ASN A 99 22.35 12.24 -4.30
C ASN A 99 22.30 11.42 -5.62
N LYS A 100 22.12 12.11 -6.77
CA LYS A 100 22.24 11.44 -8.07
C LYS A 100 23.72 11.34 -8.47
N PRO A 101 24.18 10.14 -8.93
CA PRO A 101 25.52 10.00 -9.50
C PRO A 101 25.77 11.00 -10.64
N ASN A 102 26.99 11.60 -10.66
CA ASN A 102 27.38 12.52 -11.72
C ASN A 102 27.51 11.84 -13.09
N ALA A 103 27.94 10.58 -13.08
CA ALA A 103 27.88 9.69 -14.24
C ALA A 103 26.79 8.65 -13.98
N ASP A 104 25.95 8.40 -14.97
CA ASP A 104 24.87 7.45 -14.83
C ASP A 104 25.41 6.03 -14.51
N VAL A 105 24.84 5.40 -13.48
CA VAL A 105 25.02 3.99 -13.19
C VAL A 105 23.83 3.26 -13.79
N VAL A 106 24.05 2.49 -14.83
CA VAL A 106 23.00 1.90 -15.65
C VAL A 106 22.90 0.40 -15.39
N ILE A 107 21.67 -0.09 -15.20
CA ILE A 107 21.37 -1.53 -15.21
C ILE A 107 21.23 -1.94 -16.68
N GLU A 108 22.24 -2.61 -17.21
CA GLU A 108 22.23 -3.06 -18.62
C GLU A 108 21.32 -4.26 -18.83
N SER A 109 21.25 -5.16 -17.87
CA SER A 109 20.37 -6.34 -17.92
C SER A 109 20.09 -6.91 -16.55
N VAL A 110 18.93 -7.53 -16.42
CA VAL A 110 18.53 -8.33 -15.25
C VAL A 110 18.15 -9.72 -15.72
N ARG A 111 18.69 -10.76 -15.06
CA ARG A 111 18.34 -12.14 -15.31
C ARG A 111 17.74 -12.77 -14.07
N ILE A 112 16.51 -13.21 -14.17
CA ILE A 112 15.82 -13.96 -13.11
C ILE A 112 16.10 -15.44 -13.27
N LEU A 113 16.71 -16.04 -12.27
CA LEU A 113 16.87 -17.49 -12.18
C LEU A 113 15.79 -18.04 -11.25
N ARG A 114 14.85 -18.77 -11.82
CA ARG A 114 13.76 -19.40 -11.09
C ARG A 114 14.19 -20.78 -10.62
N VAL A 115 14.11 -21.05 -9.32
CA VAL A 115 14.53 -22.30 -8.71
C VAL A 115 13.37 -22.91 -7.95
N GLY A 116 12.99 -24.12 -8.37
CA GLY A 116 11.87 -24.88 -7.78
C GLY A 116 10.53 -24.64 -8.48
N GLY A 117 9.67 -25.66 -8.42
CA GLY A 117 8.45 -25.72 -9.24
C GLY A 117 7.48 -24.53 -9.03
N LYS A 118 7.38 -23.98 -7.83
CA LYS A 118 6.55 -22.78 -7.58
C LYS A 118 7.10 -21.54 -8.29
N ALA A 119 8.43 -21.33 -8.23
CA ALA A 119 9.07 -20.20 -8.88
C ALA A 119 9.06 -20.34 -10.41
N GLU A 120 9.22 -21.56 -10.92
CA GLU A 120 9.18 -21.85 -12.35
C GLU A 120 7.78 -21.65 -12.94
N ALA A 121 6.74 -22.01 -12.19
CA ALA A 121 5.34 -21.87 -12.59
C ALA A 121 4.78 -20.45 -12.44
N PHE A 122 5.47 -19.56 -11.70
CA PHE A 122 4.99 -18.20 -11.47
C PHE A 122 5.11 -17.35 -12.74
N GLU A 123 4.02 -16.76 -13.16
CA GLU A 123 3.96 -15.79 -14.26
C GLU A 123 3.74 -14.38 -13.70
N ALA A 124 4.73 -13.51 -13.86
CA ALA A 124 4.63 -12.10 -13.47
C ALA A 124 3.89 -11.32 -14.57
N THR A 125 2.57 -11.43 -14.59
CA THR A 125 1.68 -10.71 -15.50
C THR A 125 0.78 -9.76 -14.69
N GLU A 126 0.19 -8.76 -15.36
CA GLU A 126 -0.80 -7.88 -14.74
C GLU A 126 -1.93 -8.69 -14.09
N ALA A 127 -2.43 -9.70 -14.80
CA ALA A 127 -3.50 -10.58 -14.28
C ALA A 127 -3.08 -11.36 -13.02
N SER A 128 -1.83 -11.81 -12.92
CA SER A 128 -1.34 -12.52 -11.71
C SER A 128 -1.15 -11.57 -10.52
N ILE A 129 -0.74 -10.33 -10.79
CA ILE A 129 -0.65 -9.28 -9.77
C ILE A 129 -2.05 -8.92 -9.28
N ASP A 130 -2.99 -8.68 -10.18
CA ASP A 130 -4.39 -8.40 -9.84
C ASP A 130 -5.03 -9.53 -9.02
N GLN A 131 -4.72 -10.79 -9.37
CA GLN A 131 -5.23 -11.92 -8.59
C GLN A 131 -4.62 -11.95 -7.19
N MET A 132 -3.32 -11.71 -7.07
CA MET A 132 -2.64 -11.64 -5.78
C MET A 132 -3.24 -10.54 -4.88
N LEU A 133 -3.52 -9.37 -5.45
CA LEU A 133 -4.13 -8.26 -4.71
C LEU A 133 -5.55 -8.58 -4.25
N ARG A 134 -6.35 -9.24 -5.10
CA ARG A 134 -7.68 -9.75 -4.70
C ARG A 134 -7.59 -10.77 -3.57
N ASP A 135 -6.61 -11.66 -3.61
CA ASP A 135 -6.42 -12.69 -2.58
C ASP A 135 -5.99 -12.05 -1.24
N ILE A 136 -5.12 -11.03 -1.28
CA ILE A 136 -4.73 -10.24 -0.10
C ILE A 136 -5.96 -9.53 0.49
N ALA A 137 -6.74 -8.83 -0.35
CA ALA A 137 -7.95 -8.15 0.11
C ALA A 137 -8.97 -9.11 0.71
N ALA A 138 -9.19 -10.27 0.09
CA ALA A 138 -10.08 -11.30 0.62
C ALA A 138 -9.60 -11.85 1.97
N SER A 139 -8.28 -12.03 2.15
CA SER A 139 -7.69 -12.44 3.42
C SER A 139 -7.90 -11.38 4.51
N GLN A 140 -7.65 -10.11 4.20
CA GLN A 140 -7.86 -9.00 5.13
C GLN A 140 -9.32 -8.85 5.53
N MET A 141 -10.25 -8.95 4.58
CA MET A 141 -11.68 -8.91 4.86
C MET A 141 -12.11 -10.05 5.79
N LYS A 142 -11.54 -11.25 5.60
CA LYS A 142 -11.77 -12.39 6.48
C LYS A 142 -11.23 -12.14 7.89
N GLU A 143 -10.02 -11.60 8.02
CA GLU A 143 -9.44 -11.24 9.32
C GLU A 143 -10.29 -10.18 10.04
N ILE A 144 -10.77 -9.16 9.33
CA ILE A 144 -11.68 -8.14 9.88
C ILE A 144 -12.99 -8.80 10.35
N GLN A 145 -13.59 -9.65 9.53
CA GLN A 145 -14.82 -10.38 9.89
C GLN A 145 -14.64 -11.22 11.15
N GLU A 146 -13.54 -11.98 11.23
CA GLU A 146 -13.22 -12.81 12.38
C GLU A 146 -12.96 -11.97 13.63
N ALA A 147 -12.21 -10.87 13.51
CA ALA A 147 -11.88 -9.99 14.63
C ALA A 147 -13.11 -9.26 15.19
N LEU A 148 -14.00 -8.81 14.32
CA LEU A 148 -15.24 -8.12 14.72
C LEU A 148 -16.37 -9.09 15.08
N ASN A 149 -16.29 -10.34 14.65
CA ASN A 149 -17.36 -11.35 14.75
C ASN A 149 -18.70 -10.84 14.18
N ILE A 150 -18.62 -10.16 13.03
CA ILE A 150 -19.78 -9.59 12.31
C ILE A 150 -19.95 -10.35 11.01
N GLU A 151 -21.17 -10.83 10.75
CA GLU A 151 -21.51 -11.44 9.46
C GLU A 151 -21.67 -10.37 8.38
N PRO A 152 -21.06 -10.55 7.21
CA PRO A 152 -21.23 -9.63 6.08
C PRO A 152 -22.69 -9.58 5.63
N THR A 153 -23.09 -8.47 5.04
CA THR A 153 -24.36 -8.37 4.33
C THR A 153 -24.37 -9.27 3.08
N HIS A 154 -25.49 -9.38 2.42
CA HIS A 154 -25.60 -10.17 1.16
C HIS A 154 -24.64 -9.69 0.05
N SER A 155 -24.26 -8.42 0.06
CA SER A 155 -23.29 -7.84 -0.89
C SER A 155 -21.81 -8.07 -0.50
N GLY A 156 -21.57 -8.60 0.71
CA GLY A 156 -20.23 -8.76 1.26
C GLY A 156 -19.77 -7.60 2.15
N LEU A 157 -20.58 -6.54 2.33
CA LEU A 157 -20.25 -5.40 3.19
C LEU A 157 -20.22 -5.83 4.66
N ILE A 158 -19.15 -5.55 5.38
CA ILE A 158 -19.10 -5.64 6.84
C ILE A 158 -19.48 -4.27 7.41
N TYR A 159 -20.52 -4.23 8.23
CA TYR A 159 -21.05 -3.03 8.87
C TYR A 159 -20.85 -3.10 10.38
N GLU A 160 -20.00 -2.26 10.92
CA GLU A 160 -19.74 -2.13 12.34
C GLU A 160 -20.37 -0.85 12.89
N GLU A 161 -21.40 -0.97 13.74
CA GLU A 161 -22.03 0.18 14.40
C GLU A 161 -21.20 0.64 15.61
N LEU A 162 -20.43 1.71 15.46
CA LEU A 162 -19.62 2.29 16.52
C LEU A 162 -20.46 3.08 17.52
N LYS A 163 -21.51 3.74 17.05
CA LYS A 163 -22.46 4.51 17.85
C LYS A 163 -23.84 4.43 17.22
N PRO A 164 -24.84 3.95 17.94
CA PRO A 164 -26.20 3.90 17.41
C PRO A 164 -26.77 5.30 17.21
N GLY A 165 -27.46 5.47 16.09
CA GLY A 165 -28.25 6.65 15.81
C GLY A 165 -29.67 6.58 16.43
N THR A 166 -30.46 7.61 16.19
CA THR A 166 -31.83 7.73 16.71
C THR A 166 -32.84 7.89 15.57
N GLY A 167 -34.07 7.44 15.78
CA GLY A 167 -35.14 7.59 14.80
C GLY A 167 -35.25 6.44 13.80
N GLU A 168 -35.74 6.75 12.61
CA GLU A 168 -35.87 5.78 11.51
C GLU A 168 -34.57 5.54 10.78
N PHE A 169 -34.48 4.40 10.12
CA PHE A 169 -33.37 4.11 9.20
C PHE A 169 -33.44 5.03 7.97
N VAL A 170 -32.26 5.33 7.44
CA VAL A 170 -32.11 6.14 6.24
C VAL A 170 -32.66 5.39 5.02
N LYS A 171 -33.37 6.10 4.14
CA LYS A 171 -34.03 5.57 2.93
C LYS A 171 -33.32 6.07 1.67
N ASP A 172 -33.50 5.38 0.54
CA ASP A 172 -32.91 5.76 -0.74
C ASP A 172 -33.25 7.18 -1.20
N SER A 173 -34.43 7.66 -0.85
CA SER A 173 -34.91 9.02 -1.17
C SER A 173 -34.34 10.11 -0.28
N ASP A 174 -33.73 9.75 0.82
CA ASP A 174 -33.29 10.73 1.81
C ASP A 174 -32.03 11.46 1.35
N THR A 175 -31.97 12.74 1.67
CA THR A 175 -30.73 13.53 1.58
C THR A 175 -30.03 13.50 2.92
N VAL A 176 -28.83 12.95 2.94
CA VAL A 176 -28.01 12.84 4.15
C VAL A 176 -26.87 13.85 4.11
N THR A 177 -26.47 14.29 5.28
CA THR A 177 -25.28 15.12 5.48
C THR A 177 -24.39 14.41 6.50
N PHE A 178 -23.19 14.03 6.08
CA PHE A 178 -22.27 13.24 6.91
C PHE A 178 -20.82 13.56 6.63
N HIS A 179 -19.97 13.22 7.58
CA HIS A 179 -18.53 13.16 7.42
C HIS A 179 -18.09 11.73 7.19
N PHE A 180 -17.06 11.55 6.39
CA PHE A 180 -16.46 10.24 6.13
C PHE A 180 -14.97 10.35 5.84
N VAL A 181 -14.27 9.25 6.08
CA VAL A 181 -12.93 8.98 5.58
C VAL A 181 -13.03 7.67 4.81
N ALA A 182 -12.53 7.66 3.60
CA ALA A 182 -12.55 6.46 2.77
C ALA A 182 -11.12 6.10 2.35
N GLU A 183 -10.74 4.87 2.65
CA GLU A 183 -9.43 4.29 2.35
C GLU A 183 -9.59 3.10 1.40
N LEU A 184 -8.67 2.95 0.46
CA LEU A 184 -8.64 1.79 -0.43
C LEU A 184 -7.88 0.65 0.25
N VAL A 185 -8.48 -0.52 0.28
CA VAL A 185 -7.89 -1.72 0.88
C VAL A 185 -7.21 -2.60 -0.19
N SER A 186 -7.57 -2.50 -1.47
CA SER A 186 -7.14 -3.48 -2.47
C SER A 186 -7.02 -3.01 -3.91
N GLU A 187 -6.91 -1.72 -4.21
CA GLU A 187 -6.67 -1.32 -5.60
C GLU A 187 -5.18 -1.23 -5.93
N VAL A 188 -4.81 -1.76 -7.10
CA VAL A 188 -3.43 -1.94 -7.58
C VAL A 188 -2.59 -0.67 -7.51
N ASN A 189 -3.20 0.49 -7.65
CA ASN A 189 -2.51 1.77 -7.73
C ASN A 189 -2.65 2.65 -6.50
N GLU A 190 -3.50 2.30 -5.54
CA GLU A 190 -3.87 3.20 -4.44
C GLU A 190 -4.13 2.49 -3.10
N PHE A 191 -3.59 1.29 -2.91
CA PHE A 191 -3.77 0.49 -1.69
C PHE A 191 -3.41 1.30 -0.43
N GLY A 192 -4.31 1.31 0.57
CA GLY A 192 -4.13 2.05 1.83
C GLY A 192 -4.22 3.58 1.70
N ARG A 193 -4.40 4.11 0.50
CA ARG A 193 -4.52 5.55 0.30
C ARG A 193 -5.91 6.03 0.70
N VAL A 194 -5.96 7.05 1.57
CA VAL A 194 -7.17 7.84 1.78
C VAL A 194 -7.51 8.57 0.49
N PHE A 195 -8.56 8.14 -0.20
CA PHE A 195 -8.97 8.76 -1.47
C PHE A 195 -10.05 9.82 -1.29
N ALA A 196 -10.72 9.84 -0.14
CA ALA A 196 -11.70 10.86 0.19
C ALA A 196 -11.78 11.08 1.70
N ASP A 197 -11.60 12.31 2.13
CA ASP A 197 -11.68 12.73 3.52
C ASP A 197 -12.47 14.04 3.63
N SER A 198 -13.61 13.98 4.29
CA SER A 198 -14.43 15.15 4.56
C SER A 198 -14.09 15.84 5.89
N VAL A 199 -13.10 15.34 6.63
CA VAL A 199 -12.71 15.79 7.96
C VAL A 199 -11.46 16.67 7.94
N ASN A 200 -10.46 16.33 7.11
CA ASN A 200 -9.17 17.01 6.99
C ASN A 200 -8.89 17.53 5.57
N PRO A 201 -8.15 18.63 5.36
CA PRO A 201 -7.75 19.66 6.32
C PRO A 201 -8.84 20.71 6.58
N ARG A 202 -9.98 20.65 5.87
CA ARG A 202 -11.11 21.57 6.02
C ARG A 202 -12.39 20.74 6.14
N PRO A 203 -12.93 20.56 7.36
CA PRO A 203 -14.13 19.77 7.55
C PRO A 203 -15.31 20.37 6.75
N ALA A 204 -15.73 19.64 5.73
CA ALA A 204 -16.90 19.98 4.94
C ALA A 204 -17.75 18.71 4.79
N PRO A 205 -18.90 18.61 5.44
CA PRO A 205 -19.75 17.44 5.32
C PRO A 205 -20.24 17.27 3.89
N LEU A 206 -20.27 16.04 3.42
CA LEU A 206 -20.91 15.70 2.17
C LEU A 206 -22.43 15.73 2.35
N LYS A 207 -23.12 16.43 1.46
CA LYS A 207 -24.59 16.44 1.36
C LYS A 207 -25.00 15.82 0.05
N ILE A 208 -25.63 14.64 0.10
CA ILE A 208 -25.98 13.84 -1.08
C ILE A 208 -27.24 12.99 -0.79
N THR A 209 -27.95 12.58 -1.83
CA THR A 209 -29.00 11.56 -1.65
C THR A 209 -28.35 10.17 -1.54
N VAL A 210 -28.98 9.27 -0.77
CA VAL A 210 -28.50 7.89 -0.61
C VAL A 210 -28.43 7.20 -1.96
N LYS A 211 -29.38 7.46 -2.84
CA LYS A 211 -29.42 6.92 -4.21
C LYS A 211 -28.22 7.36 -5.07
N GLU A 212 -27.79 8.61 -4.93
CA GLU A 212 -26.60 9.12 -5.64
C GLU A 212 -25.32 8.52 -5.04
N MET A 213 -25.22 8.42 -3.70
CA MET A 213 -24.10 7.77 -3.05
C MET A 213 -23.96 6.31 -3.50
N ALA A 214 -25.06 5.57 -3.57
CA ALA A 214 -25.04 4.17 -4.01
C ALA A 214 -24.61 3.98 -5.48
N LYS A 215 -24.73 5.02 -6.33
CA LYS A 215 -24.18 4.99 -7.70
C LYS A 215 -22.67 5.25 -7.74
N MET A 216 -22.18 6.08 -6.83
CA MET A 216 -20.75 6.43 -6.75
C MET A 216 -19.97 5.35 -6.00
N LEU A 217 -20.47 4.95 -4.84
CA LEU A 217 -19.88 3.98 -3.92
C LEU A 217 -20.97 3.05 -3.39
N PRO A 218 -21.23 1.91 -4.04
CA PRO A 218 -22.34 1.02 -3.70
C PRO A 218 -22.34 0.59 -2.22
N GLY A 219 -21.18 0.22 -1.66
CA GLY A 219 -21.05 -0.16 -0.26
C GLY A 219 -21.39 0.98 0.71
N ALA A 220 -20.97 2.22 0.40
CA ALA A 220 -21.33 3.39 1.21
C ALA A 220 -22.84 3.67 1.16
N GLY A 221 -23.46 3.55 -0.03
CA GLY A 221 -24.90 3.70 -0.17
C GLY A 221 -25.69 2.62 0.59
N GLU A 222 -25.19 1.40 0.62
CA GLU A 222 -25.77 0.31 1.41
C GLU A 222 -25.59 0.57 2.90
N GLY A 223 -24.36 0.90 3.35
CA GLY A 223 -24.06 1.20 4.76
C GLY A 223 -24.91 2.33 5.32
N LEU A 224 -25.15 3.41 4.55
CA LEU A 224 -26.02 4.49 4.97
C LEU A 224 -27.45 4.02 5.28
N LYS A 225 -27.99 3.04 4.56
CA LYS A 225 -29.33 2.48 4.82
C LYS A 225 -29.41 1.65 6.10
N LEU A 226 -28.29 1.18 6.60
CA LEU A 226 -28.18 0.49 7.89
C LEU A 226 -28.05 1.47 9.06
N MET A 227 -27.87 2.76 8.78
CA MET A 227 -27.66 3.81 9.79
C MET A 227 -28.97 4.54 10.13
N LYS A 228 -28.97 5.17 11.31
CA LYS A 228 -29.94 6.14 11.76
C LYS A 228 -29.26 7.50 12.00
N LYS A 229 -30.04 8.58 12.06
CA LYS A 229 -29.53 9.94 12.29
C LYS A 229 -28.63 10.00 13.54
N GLY A 230 -27.45 10.57 13.38
CA GLY A 230 -26.46 10.74 14.47
C GLY A 230 -25.68 9.47 14.81
N GLY A 231 -25.86 8.38 14.04
CA GLY A 231 -25.06 7.17 14.13
C GLY A 231 -23.65 7.36 13.59
N HIS A 232 -22.72 6.52 14.06
CA HIS A 232 -21.38 6.35 13.50
C HIS A 232 -21.17 4.88 13.20
N ALA A 233 -20.56 4.58 12.05
CA ALA A 233 -20.24 3.21 11.64
C ALA A 233 -18.91 3.16 10.88
N MET A 234 -18.28 2.00 10.92
CA MET A 234 -17.25 1.59 9.98
C MET A 234 -17.87 0.68 8.93
N LEU A 235 -17.40 0.80 7.70
CA LEU A 235 -17.79 0.00 6.55
C LEU A 235 -16.52 -0.62 5.94
N TYR A 236 -16.50 -1.94 5.78
CA TYR A 236 -15.38 -2.69 5.24
C TYR A 236 -15.79 -3.47 4.01
#